data_7a4645a6ccedf227409003f0b6a6e8d5
#
_entry.id   7a4645a6ccedf227409003f0b6a6e8d5
#
_cell.length_a   1.000
_cell.length_b   1.000
_cell.length_c   1.000
_cell.angle_alpha   90.00
_cell.angle_beta   90.00
_cell.angle_gamma   90.00
#
_symmetry.space_group_name_H-M   'P 1'
#
loop_
_entity.id
_entity.type
_entity.pdbx_description
1 polymer ?
#
loop_
_entity_poly.entity_id
_entity_poly.type
_entity_poly.pdbx_seq_one_letter_code
_entity_poly.pdbx_strand_id
1 'polypeptide(L)'
;MPIPKQATCCRRRSVAGHEQLIIETAAGQRITLTDGAGLIQLEDTSGNSIQMENGKITVKSAGKLVLQAAIIELEGSMIQMNAAMVQCSGVLKAETLEATNVVAANYTPGAGNVW
;
A
#
# COMPACT_ATOMS: atom_id res chain seq x y z
N MET A 1 -23.34 -26.50 22.34
CA MET A 1 -23.48 -25.92 21.01
C MET A 1 -22.16 -25.92 20.28
N PRO A 2 -22.08 -26.52 19.12
CA PRO A 2 -20.81 -26.56 18.42
C PRO A 2 -20.41 -25.21 17.88
N ILE A 3 -19.15 -24.90 18.01
CA ILE A 3 -18.57 -23.69 17.47
C ILE A 3 -18.25 -23.91 16.00
N PRO A 4 -18.63 -22.99 15.11
CA PRO A 4 -18.29 -23.15 13.69
C PRO A 4 -16.79 -23.29 13.49
N LYS A 5 -16.39 -24.24 12.70
CA LYS A 5 -14.96 -24.50 12.47
C LYS A 5 -14.27 -23.40 11.66
N GLN A 6 -15.06 -22.65 10.87
CA GLN A 6 -14.50 -21.61 10.03
C GLN A 6 -14.25 -20.31 10.78
N ALA A 7 -14.80 -20.16 11.97
CA ALA A 7 -14.68 -18.93 12.72
C ALA A 7 -13.79 -19.11 13.92
N THR A 8 -12.59 -18.61 13.83
CA THR A 8 -11.67 -18.56 14.97
C THR A 8 -11.55 -17.11 15.35
N CYS A 9 -12.11 -16.75 16.49
CA CYS A 9 -12.07 -15.36 16.91
C CYS A 9 -11.03 -15.15 17.99
N CYS A 10 -10.57 -14.04 18.05
CA CYS A 10 -9.93 -13.19 19.08
C CYS A 10 -9.06 -13.97 20.05
N ARG A 11 -7.81 -13.96 19.78
CA ARG A 11 -6.83 -14.51 20.69
C ARG A 11 -6.05 -13.34 21.29
N ARG A 12 -6.11 -13.23 22.59
CA ARG A 12 -5.32 -12.21 23.29
C ARG A 12 -4.16 -12.88 23.97
N ARG A 13 -2.98 -12.41 23.68
CA ARG A 13 -1.77 -12.89 24.30
C ARG A 13 -1.16 -11.74 25.09
N SER A 14 -1.00 -11.93 26.38
CA SER A 14 -0.44 -10.93 27.25
C SER A 14 0.88 -11.43 27.79
N VAL A 15 1.96 -10.80 27.40
CA VAL A 15 3.29 -11.05 27.92
C VAL A 15 3.79 -9.72 28.44
N ALA A 16 4.53 -9.73 29.52
CA ALA A 16 4.99 -8.50 30.15
C ALA A 16 5.63 -7.56 29.14
N GLY A 17 5.02 -6.42 28.92
CA GLY A 17 5.49 -5.42 27.96
C GLY A 17 5.11 -5.70 26.50
N HIS A 18 4.44 -6.81 26.24
CA HIS A 18 4.09 -7.19 24.87
C HIS A 18 2.72 -7.82 24.80
N GLU A 19 1.69 -7.01 24.88
CA GLU A 19 0.34 -7.51 24.70
C GLU A 19 0.05 -7.63 23.21
N GLN A 20 -0.67 -8.68 22.84
CA GLN A 20 -0.96 -8.95 21.47
C GLN A 20 -2.39 -9.43 21.33
N LEU A 21 -3.12 -8.83 20.38
CA LEU A 21 -4.46 -9.25 20.03
C LEU A 21 -4.43 -9.77 18.62
N ILE A 22 -4.89 -11.00 18.43
CA ILE A 22 -4.92 -11.64 17.12
C ILE A 22 -6.34 -12.06 16.81
N ILE A 23 -6.83 -11.65 15.66
CA ILE A 23 -8.09 -12.11 15.11
C ILE A 23 -7.74 -12.93 13.88
N GLU A 24 -8.15 -14.18 13.88
CA GLU A 24 -7.70 -15.12 12.88
C GLU A 24 -8.85 -16.02 12.42
N THR A 25 -8.91 -16.27 11.12
CA THR A 25 -9.86 -17.22 10.58
C THR A 25 -9.22 -18.59 10.47
N ALA A 26 -10.06 -19.61 10.24
CA ALA A 26 -9.57 -20.98 10.12
C ALA A 26 -8.62 -21.15 8.92
N ALA A 27 -8.79 -20.32 7.89
CA ALA A 27 -7.94 -20.39 6.71
C ALA A 27 -6.59 -19.70 6.90
N GLY A 28 -6.45 -18.90 7.96
CA GLY A 28 -5.17 -18.26 8.26
C GLY A 28 -5.12 -16.76 8.00
N GLN A 29 -6.23 -16.15 7.63
CA GLN A 29 -6.30 -14.71 7.52
C GLN A 29 -6.20 -14.11 8.91
N ARG A 30 -5.43 -13.05 9.06
CA ARG A 30 -5.05 -12.60 10.39
C ARG A 30 -5.00 -11.09 10.50
N ILE A 31 -5.50 -10.58 11.62
CA ILE A 31 -5.31 -9.20 12.05
C ILE A 31 -4.56 -9.25 13.37
N THR A 32 -3.42 -8.62 13.42
CA THR A 32 -2.57 -8.64 14.60
C THR A 32 -2.33 -7.22 15.10
N LEU A 33 -2.57 -7.03 16.39
CA LEU A 33 -2.22 -5.79 17.07
C LEU A 33 -1.20 -6.14 18.14
N THR A 34 -0.03 -5.55 18.08
CA THR A 34 1.04 -5.81 19.02
C THR A 34 1.35 -4.54 19.79
N ASP A 35 1.08 -4.56 21.08
CA ASP A 35 1.45 -3.47 21.95
C ASP A 35 2.97 -3.53 22.16
N GLY A 36 3.57 -2.50 22.63
CA GLY A 36 5.02 -2.50 22.79
C GLY A 36 5.78 -2.17 21.53
N ALA A 37 5.60 -2.96 20.49
CA ALA A 37 6.21 -2.66 19.18
C ALA A 37 5.41 -1.67 18.38
N GLY A 38 4.17 -1.39 18.79
CA GLY A 38 3.30 -0.46 18.06
C GLY A 38 2.94 -0.96 16.67
N LEU A 39 2.75 -2.26 16.51
CA LEU A 39 2.55 -2.87 15.22
C LEU A 39 1.09 -3.26 15.02
N ILE A 40 0.53 -2.87 13.89
CA ILE A 40 -0.77 -3.32 13.44
C ILE A 40 -0.56 -3.97 12.07
N GLN A 41 -1.04 -5.20 11.94
CA GLN A 41 -0.77 -5.98 10.74
C GLN A 41 -2.01 -6.74 10.30
N LEU A 42 -2.31 -6.64 9.01
CA LEU A 42 -3.36 -7.42 8.38
C LEU A 42 -2.70 -8.32 7.35
N GLU A 43 -2.99 -9.60 7.41
CA GLU A 43 -2.40 -10.57 6.49
C GLU A 43 -3.47 -11.51 5.96
N ASP A 44 -3.30 -11.93 4.70
CA ASP A 44 -4.07 -13.04 4.18
C ASP A 44 -3.12 -14.21 3.93
N THR A 45 -3.65 -15.28 3.35
CA THR A 45 -2.86 -16.47 3.11
C THR A 45 -2.13 -16.45 1.76
N SER A 46 -2.33 -15.40 0.98
CA SER A 46 -1.77 -15.31 -0.37
C SER A 46 -0.53 -14.42 -0.45
N GLY A 47 -0.11 -13.87 0.67
CA GLY A 47 1.07 -13.01 0.71
C GLY A 47 0.74 -11.53 0.62
N ASN A 48 -0.52 -11.16 0.74
CA ASN A 48 -0.92 -9.75 0.79
C ASN A 48 -0.92 -9.28 2.24
N SER A 49 -0.47 -8.07 2.47
CA SER A 49 -0.43 -7.55 3.83
C SER A 49 -0.47 -6.03 3.87
N ILE A 50 -1.01 -5.53 4.96
CA ILE A 50 -0.94 -4.11 5.31
C ILE A 50 -0.35 -4.05 6.70
N GLN A 51 0.71 -3.27 6.84
CA GLN A 51 1.47 -3.22 8.09
C GLN A 51 1.70 -1.78 8.47
N MET A 52 1.40 -1.46 9.72
CA MET A 52 1.64 -0.14 10.28
C MET A 52 2.62 -0.26 11.42
N GLU A 53 3.73 0.44 11.28
CA GLU A 53 4.78 0.51 12.29
C GLU A 53 5.01 1.97 12.65
N ASN A 54 5.93 2.21 13.55
CA ASN A 54 6.29 3.57 13.92
C ASN A 54 6.76 4.37 12.70
N GLY A 55 5.94 5.31 12.28
CA GLY A 55 6.28 6.20 11.18
C GLY A 55 6.29 5.57 9.80
N LYS A 56 5.72 4.35 9.65
CA LYS A 56 5.78 3.66 8.38
C LYS A 56 4.52 2.82 8.16
N ILE A 57 3.97 2.92 6.97
CA ILE A 57 2.86 2.07 6.55
C ILE A 57 3.29 1.34 5.28
N THR A 58 3.19 0.03 5.30
CA THR A 58 3.56 -0.79 4.16
C THR A 58 2.35 -1.54 3.65
N VAL A 59 2.05 -1.38 2.38
CA VAL A 59 1.01 -2.14 1.70
C VAL A 59 1.69 -3.04 0.68
N LYS A 60 1.48 -4.33 0.81
CA LYS A 60 2.17 -5.32 0.00
C LYS A 60 1.18 -6.27 -0.64
N SER A 61 1.34 -6.51 -1.91
CA SER A 61 0.52 -7.45 -2.66
C SER A 61 1.44 -8.46 -3.35
N ALA A 62 1.05 -9.72 -3.32
CA ALA A 62 1.82 -10.76 -3.99
C ALA A 62 1.73 -10.66 -5.51
N GLY A 63 0.64 -10.12 -6.02
CA GLY A 63 0.45 -10.00 -7.45
C GLY A 63 0.13 -8.58 -7.89
N LYS A 64 -1.08 -8.15 -7.65
CA LYS A 64 -1.56 -6.90 -8.18
C LYS A 64 -2.21 -6.06 -7.08
N LEU A 65 -1.87 -4.79 -7.03
CA LEU A 65 -2.52 -3.84 -6.13
C LEU A 65 -3.33 -2.86 -6.96
N VAL A 66 -4.62 -2.76 -6.69
CA VAL A 66 -5.52 -1.87 -7.39
C VAL A 66 -6.04 -0.81 -6.43
N LEU A 67 -5.82 0.45 -6.77
CA LEU A 67 -6.40 1.58 -6.06
C LEU A 67 -7.36 2.25 -7.02
N GLN A 68 -8.62 2.24 -6.67
CA GLN A 68 -9.66 2.74 -7.56
C GLN A 68 -10.61 3.65 -6.80
N ALA A 69 -10.78 4.85 -7.30
CA ALA A 69 -11.67 5.82 -6.72
C ALA A 69 -12.00 6.90 -7.74
N ALA A 70 -13.05 7.69 -7.47
CA ALA A 70 -13.32 8.86 -8.30
C ALA A 70 -12.16 9.84 -8.27
N ILE A 71 -11.53 9.98 -7.10
CA ILE A 71 -10.36 10.84 -6.93
C ILE A 71 -9.37 10.10 -6.05
N ILE A 72 -8.12 10.03 -6.49
CA ILE A 72 -7.03 9.48 -5.68
C ILE A 72 -6.01 10.58 -5.48
N GLU A 73 -5.77 10.94 -4.24
CA GLU A 73 -4.80 11.97 -3.88
C GLU A 73 -3.61 11.35 -3.17
N LEU A 74 -2.43 11.64 -3.67
CA LEU A 74 -1.18 11.24 -3.05
C LEU A 74 -0.41 12.51 -2.75
N GLU A 75 -0.19 12.77 -1.49
CA GLU A 75 0.42 14.02 -1.04
C GLU A 75 1.60 13.75 -0.14
N GLY A 76 2.69 14.39 -0.42
CA GLY A 76 3.91 14.23 0.36
C GLY A 76 5.00 15.13 -0.16
N SER A 77 6.09 15.22 0.60
CA SER A 77 7.26 15.97 0.16
C SER A 77 7.91 15.32 -1.04
N MET A 78 7.81 14.00 -1.12
CA MET A 78 8.39 13.24 -2.21
C MET A 78 7.50 12.03 -2.50
N ILE A 79 7.22 11.80 -3.74
CA ILE A 79 6.52 10.59 -4.19
C ILE A 79 7.45 9.86 -5.14
N GLN A 80 7.78 8.62 -4.81
CA GLN A 80 8.66 7.80 -5.61
C GLN A 80 7.88 6.69 -6.31
N MET A 81 8.04 6.59 -7.60
CA MET A 81 7.48 5.49 -8.38
C MET A 81 8.62 4.76 -9.06
N ASN A 82 8.97 3.61 -8.54
CA ASN A 82 10.02 2.77 -9.10
C ASN A 82 9.39 1.62 -9.87
N ALA A 83 9.38 1.72 -11.16
CA ALA A 83 8.77 0.74 -12.02
C ALA A 83 9.46 0.75 -13.38
N ALA A 84 9.42 -0.40 -14.06
CA ALA A 84 9.91 -0.47 -15.43
C ALA A 84 9.08 0.41 -16.34
N MET A 85 7.78 0.55 -16.04
CA MET A 85 6.87 1.36 -16.83
C MET A 85 5.86 2.03 -15.91
N VAL A 86 5.67 3.33 -16.09
CA VAL A 86 4.58 4.06 -15.47
C VAL A 86 3.68 4.55 -16.58
N GLN A 87 2.42 4.15 -16.56
CA GLN A 87 1.48 4.42 -17.62
C GLN A 87 0.39 5.37 -17.17
N CYS A 88 0.19 6.43 -17.91
CA CYS A 88 -0.88 7.37 -17.69
C CYS A 88 -1.70 7.46 -18.97
N SER A 89 -2.97 7.08 -18.91
CA SER A 89 -3.81 7.05 -20.10
C SER A 89 -4.56 8.36 -20.34
N GLY A 90 -4.52 9.25 -19.36
CA GLY A 90 -5.17 10.56 -19.51
C GLY A 90 -4.16 11.66 -19.68
N VAL A 91 -4.29 12.68 -18.85
CA VAL A 91 -3.41 13.84 -18.89
C VAL A 91 -2.48 13.81 -17.68
N LEU A 92 -1.20 13.96 -17.94
CA LEU A 92 -0.22 14.12 -16.88
C LEU A 92 0.18 15.58 -16.83
N LYS A 93 -0.06 16.21 -15.68
CA LYS A 93 0.22 17.62 -15.48
C LYS A 93 1.30 17.77 -14.42
N ALA A 94 2.34 18.49 -14.76
CA ALA A 94 3.45 18.75 -13.85
C ALA A 94 3.93 20.17 -14.03
N GLU A 95 4.37 20.79 -12.95
CA GLU A 95 4.96 22.12 -13.05
C GLU A 95 6.31 22.04 -13.75
N THR A 96 7.05 21.00 -13.41
CA THR A 96 8.36 20.76 -14.01
C THR A 96 8.49 19.27 -14.31
N LEU A 97 8.88 18.96 -15.53
CA LEU A 97 9.13 17.59 -15.93
C LEU A 97 10.62 17.46 -16.27
N GLU A 98 11.31 16.57 -15.57
CA GLU A 98 12.69 16.25 -15.86
C GLU A 98 12.76 14.81 -16.36
N ALA A 99 13.25 14.65 -17.56
CA ALA A 99 13.31 13.35 -18.19
C ALA A 99 14.60 13.23 -18.99
N THR A 100 15.18 12.04 -18.98
CA THR A 100 16.37 11.77 -19.79
C THR A 100 16.02 11.72 -21.27
N ASN A 101 14.91 11.09 -21.60
CA ASN A 101 14.44 10.97 -22.98
C ASN A 101 12.93 11.18 -23.02
N VAL A 102 12.48 11.89 -24.03
CA VAL A 102 11.06 12.06 -24.29
C VAL A 102 10.78 11.55 -25.70
N VAL A 103 9.87 10.60 -25.81
CA VAL A 103 9.38 10.10 -27.09
C VAL A 103 7.90 10.43 -27.18
N ALA A 104 7.55 11.24 -28.14
CA ALA A 104 6.17 11.70 -28.29
C ALA A 104 5.78 11.74 -29.75
N ALA A 105 4.53 11.37 -30.04
CA ALA A 105 3.98 11.53 -31.38
C ALA A 105 3.79 13.01 -31.69
N ASN A 106 3.33 13.76 -30.70
CA ASN A 106 3.18 15.21 -30.80
C ASN A 106 3.82 15.86 -29.59
N TYR A 107 4.60 16.89 -29.82
CA TYR A 107 5.24 17.62 -28.74
C TYR A 107 5.14 19.10 -29.04
N THR A 108 4.46 19.82 -28.16
CA THR A 108 4.29 21.25 -28.31
C THR A 108 4.99 21.94 -27.15
N PRO A 109 6.23 22.37 -27.34
CA PRO A 109 6.92 23.13 -26.31
C PRO A 109 6.28 24.50 -26.15
N GLY A 110 6.34 25.01 -24.93
CA GLY A 110 5.84 26.34 -24.67
C GLY A 110 6.71 27.41 -25.27
N ALA A 111 6.30 28.67 -25.12
CA ALA A 111 7.05 29.81 -25.56
C ALA A 111 8.46 29.81 -24.95
N GLY A 112 9.44 30.10 -25.75
CA GLY A 112 10.84 30.10 -25.32
C GLY A 112 11.57 28.80 -25.55
N ASN A 113 10.88 27.79 -26.01
CA ASN A 113 11.44 26.48 -26.27
C ASN A 113 11.81 26.35 -27.74
N VAL A 114 12.65 27.19 -28.15
CA VAL A 114 13.04 27.29 -29.56
C VAL A 114 14.50 26.91 -29.67
N TRP A 115 14.81 26.09 -30.66
CA TRP A 115 16.19 25.76 -31.00
C TRP A 115 16.44 25.87 -32.49
#